data_0d86fc2cc51f25cd81e4c508cadd92a6
#
_entry.id   0d86fc2cc51f25cd81e4c508cadd92a6
#
_cell.length_a   1.000
_cell.length_b   1.000
_cell.length_c   1.000
_cell.angle_alpha   90.00
_cell.angle_beta   90.00
_cell.angle_gamma   90.00
#
_symmetry.space_group_name_H-M   'P 1'
#
loop_
_entity.id
_entity.type
_entity.pdbx_description
1 polymer ?
#
loop_
_entity_poly.entity_id
_entity_poly.type
_entity_poly.pdbx_seq_one_letter_code
_entity_poly.pdbx_strand_id
1 'polypeptide(L)'
;MILWFLACGLSPAPDLLDEGEVAVSAPVVALITIDTWRADHLSAELTPTIWALAEEGERYDKAYSPMGLTTPAHATMLTGLYPWEHGVEANNHHGYALRGDVEVLPDQFSGWSSGAFVSAYPAGPDGALARGWDVFEGPAAGERPGATAIDAAMAWLPKDKPSLLWVHVYEPHGPYEGTGATERARYGQEVSRADAALTPLITLLRKRGATIVVTADHGEVLDEERCGYQHERSISDHVLRVPLVRWSPGITPSVSEALTGLVDIPALLKGETLKRREYVLAQSGMCESDCAQGCSPPGLSGRDAVVITAGGRWVSRPGRGTFAEGKPLPEAQELLVKIPALKEASAATTDAARSLGYIDP
;
A
#
# COMPACT_ATOMS: atom_id res chain seq x y z
N MET A 1 -67.08 -3.37 63.64
CA MET A 1 -65.68 -2.96 63.37
C MET A 1 -65.25 -3.66 62.05
N ILE A 2 -65.44 -2.93 60.96
CA ILE A 2 -65.18 -3.46 59.60
C ILE A 2 -63.88 -2.81 59.10
N LEU A 3 -62.78 -3.61 58.92
CA LEU A 3 -61.53 -3.15 58.34
C LEU A 3 -61.68 -3.18 56.82
N TRP A 4 -61.43 -2.05 56.17
CA TRP A 4 -61.25 -1.90 54.75
C TRP A 4 -59.71 -2.08 54.43
N PHE A 5 -59.38 -3.08 53.60
CA PHE A 5 -58.04 -3.19 52.98
C PHE A 5 -58.08 -2.39 51.69
N LEU A 6 -57.28 -1.33 51.64
CA LEU A 6 -56.91 -0.66 50.39
C LEU A 6 -55.89 -1.50 49.65
N ALA A 7 -56.26 -2.04 48.51
CA ALA A 7 -55.32 -2.61 47.56
C ALA A 7 -54.66 -1.51 46.73
N CYS A 8 -53.43 -1.21 46.97
CA CYS A 8 -52.58 -0.42 46.00
C CYS A 8 -52.30 -1.22 44.74
N GLY A 9 -52.90 -0.80 43.63
CA GLY A 9 -52.54 -1.31 42.31
C GLY A 9 -51.17 -0.80 41.91
N LEU A 10 -50.22 -1.70 41.77
CA LEU A 10 -48.94 -1.46 41.11
C LEU A 10 -49.17 -1.49 39.60
N SER A 11 -49.04 -0.33 38.93
CA SER A 11 -48.93 -0.27 37.48
C SER A 11 -47.68 -1.03 37.03
N PRO A 12 -47.75 -1.84 35.96
CA PRO A 12 -46.56 -2.44 35.40
C PRO A 12 -45.62 -1.34 34.86
N ALA A 13 -44.33 -1.46 35.15
CA ALA A 13 -43.30 -0.61 34.62
C ALA A 13 -43.30 -0.71 33.06
N PRO A 14 -43.05 0.41 32.37
CA PRO A 14 -42.93 0.33 30.91
C PRO A 14 -41.77 -0.58 30.53
N ASP A 15 -42.03 -1.50 29.60
CA ASP A 15 -41.03 -2.33 28.93
C ASP A 15 -40.06 -1.41 28.16
N LEU A 16 -38.93 -1.10 28.77
CA LEU A 16 -37.80 -0.39 28.16
C LEU A 16 -36.82 -1.39 27.54
N LEU A 17 -37.29 -2.18 26.60
CA LEU A 17 -36.43 -2.93 25.68
C LEU A 17 -36.91 -2.68 24.25
N ASP A 18 -36.86 -1.43 23.82
CA ASP A 18 -36.69 -1.14 22.41
C ASP A 18 -35.21 -1.39 22.11
N GLU A 19 -34.87 -2.64 21.94
CA GLU A 19 -33.63 -3.02 21.25
C GLU A 19 -33.76 -2.53 19.82
N GLY A 20 -33.43 -1.25 19.63
CA GLY A 20 -33.36 -0.65 18.33
C GLY A 20 -32.55 -1.60 17.44
N GLU A 21 -33.19 -2.11 16.41
CA GLU A 21 -32.64 -2.93 15.37
C GLU A 21 -31.32 -2.27 14.96
N VAL A 22 -30.18 -2.88 15.35
CA VAL A 22 -28.86 -2.42 14.91
C VAL A 22 -28.88 -2.60 13.41
N ALA A 23 -29.19 -1.54 12.69
CA ALA A 23 -29.19 -1.54 11.24
C ALA A 23 -27.82 -2.06 10.80
N VAL A 24 -27.78 -3.32 10.34
CA VAL A 24 -26.57 -3.96 9.85
C VAL A 24 -26.09 -3.12 8.68
N SER A 25 -25.06 -2.31 8.90
CA SER A 25 -24.49 -1.51 7.83
C SER A 25 -23.93 -2.45 6.77
N ALA A 26 -24.10 -2.08 5.50
CA ALA A 26 -23.57 -2.87 4.41
C ALA A 26 -22.03 -3.06 4.56
N PRO A 27 -21.49 -4.21 4.16
CA PRO A 27 -20.08 -4.52 4.34
C PRO A 27 -19.17 -3.52 3.63
N VAL A 28 -18.04 -3.23 4.25
CA VAL A 28 -17.01 -2.34 3.70
C VAL A 28 -15.67 -3.08 3.71
N VAL A 29 -14.95 -2.98 2.61
CA VAL A 29 -13.56 -3.42 2.47
C VAL A 29 -12.73 -2.21 2.09
N ALA A 30 -11.69 -1.93 2.85
CA ALA A 30 -10.87 -0.74 2.68
C ALA A 30 -9.38 -1.09 2.57
N LEU A 31 -8.75 -0.61 1.51
CA LEU A 31 -7.30 -0.52 1.35
C LEU A 31 -6.87 0.91 1.68
N ILE A 32 -5.93 1.07 2.60
CA ILE A 32 -5.28 2.35 2.90
C ILE A 32 -3.79 2.19 2.59
N THR A 33 -3.27 3.05 1.72
CA THR A 33 -1.86 3.07 1.36
C THR A 33 -1.23 4.40 1.73
N ILE A 34 -0.04 4.35 2.32
CA ILE A 34 0.77 5.50 2.72
C ILE A 34 2.04 5.46 1.89
N ASP A 35 2.28 6.48 1.07
CA ASP A 35 3.43 6.55 0.17
C ASP A 35 4.75 6.55 0.96
N THR A 36 5.74 5.85 0.47
CA THR A 36 7.10 5.78 1.03
C THR A 36 7.20 5.39 2.52
N TRP A 37 6.14 4.81 3.14
CA TRP A 37 6.14 4.51 4.56
C TRP A 37 6.97 3.26 4.89
N ARG A 38 8.05 3.45 5.61
CA ARG A 38 9.02 2.41 6.00
C ARG A 38 8.49 1.48 7.09
N ALA A 39 8.83 0.20 6.99
CA ALA A 39 8.45 -0.80 8.00
C ALA A 39 8.98 -0.50 9.42
N ASP A 40 10.16 0.12 9.54
CA ASP A 40 10.76 0.48 10.83
C ASP A 40 10.16 1.74 11.47
N HIS A 41 9.17 2.37 10.83
CA HIS A 41 8.41 3.51 11.35
C HIS A 41 6.96 3.14 11.73
N LEU A 42 6.57 1.87 11.71
CA LEU A 42 5.35 1.39 12.35
C LEU A 42 5.61 1.20 13.85
N SER A 43 5.09 2.06 14.69
CA SER A 43 5.27 1.99 16.13
C SER A 43 4.16 2.69 16.91
N ALA A 44 4.00 2.36 18.19
CA ALA A 44 3.06 3.02 19.08
C ALA A 44 3.32 4.53 19.23
N GLU A 45 4.57 4.97 19.03
CA GLU A 45 4.97 6.38 19.15
C GLU A 45 4.63 7.17 17.90
N LEU A 46 4.99 6.66 16.71
CA LEU A 46 4.86 7.37 15.45
C LEU A 46 3.48 7.20 14.82
N THR A 47 2.87 6.04 14.97
CA THR A 47 1.62 5.67 14.29
C THR A 47 0.60 5.05 15.24
N PRO A 48 0.21 5.76 16.32
CA PRO A 48 -0.62 5.18 17.39
C PRO A 48 -1.97 4.63 16.91
N THR A 49 -2.59 5.24 15.89
CA THR A 49 -3.87 4.77 15.33
C THR A 49 -3.70 3.44 14.58
N ILE A 50 -2.69 3.36 13.71
CA ILE A 50 -2.43 2.15 12.93
C ILE A 50 -1.80 1.06 13.83
N TRP A 51 -0.99 1.45 14.83
CA TRP A 51 -0.47 0.51 15.80
C TRP A 51 -1.58 -0.18 16.60
N ALA A 52 -2.63 0.55 16.99
CA ALA A 52 -3.79 -0.05 17.64
C ALA A 52 -4.50 -1.08 16.73
N LEU A 53 -4.59 -0.83 15.42
CA LEU A 53 -5.08 -1.84 14.48
C LEU A 53 -4.15 -3.06 14.43
N ALA A 54 -2.83 -2.85 14.50
CA ALA A 54 -1.85 -3.92 14.45
C ALA A 54 -1.88 -4.80 15.72
N GLU A 55 -2.15 -4.22 16.89
CA GLU A 55 -2.30 -4.97 18.14
C GLU A 55 -3.62 -5.75 18.22
N GLU A 56 -4.67 -5.24 17.59
CA GLU A 56 -5.99 -5.85 17.59
C GLU A 56 -6.26 -6.72 16.35
N GLY A 57 -5.35 -6.72 15.37
CA GLY A 57 -5.48 -7.40 14.09
C GLY A 57 -4.32 -8.33 13.77
N GLU A 58 -4.05 -8.49 12.50
CA GLU A 58 -2.90 -9.23 12.00
C GLU A 58 -1.83 -8.27 11.51
N ARG A 59 -0.60 -8.40 12.04
CA ARG A 59 0.59 -7.68 11.58
C ARG A 59 1.53 -8.63 10.84
N TYR A 60 2.06 -8.19 9.72
CA TYR A 60 2.96 -8.96 8.87
C TYR A 60 4.34 -8.31 8.88
N ASP A 61 5.27 -8.84 9.68
CA ASP A 61 6.58 -8.21 9.92
C ASP A 61 7.56 -8.37 8.74
N LYS A 62 7.25 -9.25 7.76
CA LYS A 62 8.06 -9.50 6.56
C LYS A 62 7.24 -9.31 5.29
N ALA A 63 6.58 -8.15 5.18
CA ALA A 63 5.88 -7.75 3.97
C ALA A 63 6.81 -6.95 3.04
N TYR A 64 6.75 -7.22 1.73
CA TYR A 64 7.65 -6.63 0.75
C TYR A 64 6.90 -6.10 -0.47
N SER A 65 7.29 -4.90 -0.89
CA SER A 65 6.94 -4.32 -2.18
C SER A 65 7.70 -4.99 -3.32
N PRO A 66 7.11 -5.13 -4.50
CA PRO A 66 7.83 -5.64 -5.67
C PRO A 66 8.75 -4.59 -6.30
N MET A 67 8.60 -3.31 -5.95
CA MET A 67 9.35 -2.20 -6.55
C MET A 67 9.23 -0.93 -5.69
N GLY A 68 10.28 -0.11 -5.65
CA GLY A 68 10.26 1.21 -5.02
C GLY A 68 9.68 2.30 -5.92
N LEU A 69 8.50 2.06 -6.51
CA LEU A 69 7.79 3.00 -7.39
C LEU A 69 6.29 2.91 -7.15
N THR A 70 5.65 4.07 -7.00
CA THR A 70 4.24 4.20 -6.61
C THR A 70 3.28 3.49 -7.56
N THR A 71 3.31 3.80 -8.86
CA THR A 71 2.34 3.23 -9.82
C THR A 71 2.48 1.71 -9.97
N PRO A 72 3.69 1.13 -10.16
CA PRO A 72 3.86 -0.32 -10.23
C PRO A 72 3.47 -1.06 -8.95
N ALA A 73 3.82 -0.52 -7.79
CA ALA A 73 3.49 -1.15 -6.50
C ALA A 73 1.97 -1.16 -6.26
N HIS A 74 1.28 -0.05 -6.54
CA HIS A 74 -0.19 0.01 -6.46
C HIS A 74 -0.86 -0.90 -7.51
N ALA A 75 -0.36 -0.94 -8.76
CA ALA A 75 -0.85 -1.89 -9.75
C ALA A 75 -0.73 -3.35 -9.27
N THR A 76 0.37 -3.67 -8.57
CA THR A 76 0.54 -4.98 -7.92
C THR A 76 -0.52 -5.22 -6.85
N MET A 77 -0.77 -4.25 -5.96
CA MET A 77 -1.81 -4.37 -4.92
C MET A 77 -3.22 -4.51 -5.50
N LEU A 78 -3.49 -3.83 -6.61
CA LEU A 78 -4.81 -3.84 -7.24
C LEU A 78 -5.07 -5.05 -8.15
N THR A 79 -4.02 -5.80 -8.52
CA THR A 79 -4.15 -6.96 -9.44
C THR A 79 -3.75 -8.29 -8.81
N GLY A 80 -2.89 -8.27 -7.78
CA GLY A 80 -2.26 -9.47 -7.24
C GLY A 80 -1.15 -10.04 -8.14
N LEU A 81 -0.65 -9.27 -9.10
CA LEU A 81 0.38 -9.66 -10.07
C LEU A 81 1.64 -8.82 -9.86
N TYR A 82 2.79 -9.34 -10.29
CA TYR A 82 4.03 -8.57 -10.31
C TYR A 82 4.09 -7.55 -11.45
N PRO A 83 4.94 -6.51 -11.39
CA PRO A 83 5.04 -5.47 -12.42
C PRO A 83 5.17 -6.00 -13.84
N TRP A 84 6.00 -7.01 -14.06
CA TRP A 84 6.18 -7.65 -15.37
C TRP A 84 5.02 -8.54 -15.81
N GLU A 85 4.13 -8.93 -14.90
CA GLU A 85 2.93 -9.70 -15.20
C GLU A 85 1.76 -8.79 -15.56
N HIS A 86 1.55 -7.68 -14.80
CA HIS A 86 0.48 -6.74 -15.09
C HIS A 86 0.87 -5.65 -16.11
N GLY A 87 2.17 -5.48 -16.43
CA GLY A 87 2.67 -4.63 -17.50
C GLY A 87 2.98 -3.18 -17.10
N VAL A 88 2.78 -2.77 -15.83
CA VAL A 88 3.10 -1.42 -15.33
C VAL A 88 4.43 -1.48 -14.60
N GLU A 89 5.47 -0.90 -15.17
CA GLU A 89 6.84 -1.00 -14.67
C GLU A 89 7.50 0.35 -14.39
N ALA A 90 6.77 1.45 -14.51
CA ALA A 90 7.24 2.79 -14.17
C ALA A 90 6.06 3.70 -13.75
N ASN A 91 6.36 4.80 -13.06
CA ASN A 91 5.36 5.78 -12.66
C ASN A 91 4.80 6.50 -13.88
N ASN A 92 3.47 6.42 -14.09
CA ASN A 92 2.71 7.14 -15.13
C ASN A 92 3.45 7.35 -16.45
N HIS A 93 4.32 6.40 -16.81
CA HIS A 93 5.12 6.49 -18.01
C HIS A 93 4.27 6.10 -19.22
N HIS A 94 4.25 6.97 -20.24
CA HIS A 94 3.64 6.62 -21.51
C HIS A 94 4.27 5.33 -22.06
N GLY A 95 3.42 4.31 -22.31
CA GLY A 95 3.86 3.00 -22.79
C GLY A 95 3.79 1.89 -21.75
N TYR A 96 3.69 2.20 -20.47
CA TYR A 96 3.37 1.23 -19.42
C TYR A 96 1.90 1.38 -19.04
N ALA A 97 1.10 0.37 -19.34
CA ALA A 97 -0.30 0.30 -18.97
C ALA A 97 -0.64 -1.10 -18.50
N LEU A 98 -1.67 -1.22 -17.68
CA LEU A 98 -2.22 -2.53 -17.34
C LEU A 98 -2.60 -3.28 -18.62
N ARG A 99 -2.13 -4.52 -18.73
CA ARG A 99 -2.53 -5.41 -19.81
C ARG A 99 -4.05 -5.56 -19.82
N GLY A 100 -4.63 -5.64 -21.03
CA GLY A 100 -6.08 -5.67 -21.19
C GLY A 100 -6.76 -6.91 -20.60
N ASP A 101 -6.01 -8.01 -20.44
CA ASP A 101 -6.46 -9.30 -19.89
C ASP A 101 -6.30 -9.42 -18.37
N VAL A 102 -5.77 -8.39 -17.70
CA VAL A 102 -5.56 -8.40 -16.25
C VAL A 102 -6.82 -7.95 -15.53
N GLU A 103 -7.30 -8.76 -14.60
CA GLU A 103 -8.37 -8.41 -13.66
C GLU A 103 -7.87 -7.43 -12.60
N VAL A 104 -8.64 -6.41 -12.28
CA VAL A 104 -8.32 -5.43 -11.23
C VAL A 104 -9.21 -5.65 -9.99
N LEU A 105 -8.80 -5.08 -8.88
CA LEU A 105 -9.50 -5.25 -7.60
C LEU A 105 -11.01 -4.93 -7.67
N PRO A 106 -11.50 -3.85 -8.31
CA PRO A 106 -12.94 -3.62 -8.47
C PRO A 106 -13.68 -4.76 -9.19
N ASP A 107 -13.06 -5.42 -10.18
CA ASP A 107 -13.67 -6.56 -10.88
C ASP A 107 -13.91 -7.74 -9.92
N GLN A 108 -12.99 -7.92 -8.95
CA GLN A 108 -13.08 -8.98 -7.92
C GLN A 108 -14.16 -8.71 -6.86
N PHE A 109 -14.68 -7.48 -6.79
CA PHE A 109 -15.78 -7.06 -5.92
C PHE A 109 -17.02 -6.68 -6.76
N SER A 110 -17.32 -7.44 -7.79
CA SER A 110 -18.45 -7.20 -8.70
C SER A 110 -19.77 -7.00 -7.95
N GLY A 111 -20.49 -5.94 -8.31
CA GLY A 111 -21.75 -5.56 -7.65
C GLY A 111 -21.59 -4.72 -6.39
N TRP A 112 -20.36 -4.42 -5.96
CA TRP A 112 -20.08 -3.46 -4.90
C TRP A 112 -19.90 -2.05 -5.49
N SER A 113 -20.22 -1.02 -4.69
CA SER A 113 -19.79 0.34 -5.02
C SER A 113 -18.30 0.46 -4.78
N SER A 114 -17.54 1.00 -5.73
CA SER A 114 -16.09 1.11 -5.64
C SER A 114 -15.61 2.56 -5.77
N GLY A 115 -14.78 2.99 -4.82
CA GLY A 115 -14.23 4.35 -4.82
C GLY A 115 -12.76 4.38 -4.46
N ALA A 116 -11.98 5.13 -5.22
CA ALA A 116 -10.56 5.40 -5.00
C ALA A 116 -10.33 6.90 -4.82
N PHE A 117 -9.64 7.27 -3.75
CA PHE A 117 -9.33 8.65 -3.38
C PHE A 117 -7.84 8.77 -3.09
N VAL A 118 -7.12 9.44 -3.97
CA VAL A 118 -5.65 9.47 -3.93
C VAL A 118 -5.13 10.89 -3.81
N SER A 119 -3.96 11.06 -3.22
CA SER A 119 -3.39 12.38 -2.94
C SER A 119 -2.19 12.75 -3.81
N ALA A 120 -1.74 11.87 -4.72
CA ALA A 120 -0.61 12.17 -5.61
C ALA A 120 -0.82 11.67 -7.04
N TYR A 121 -0.23 12.39 -8.00
CA TYR A 121 -0.29 12.09 -9.43
C TYR A 121 0.23 10.68 -9.80
N PRO A 122 1.32 10.12 -9.22
CA PRO A 122 1.75 8.76 -9.57
C PRO A 122 0.69 7.69 -9.28
N ALA A 123 -0.22 7.96 -8.33
CA ALA A 123 -1.40 7.14 -8.05
C ALA A 123 -2.68 7.69 -8.70
N GLY A 124 -2.61 8.75 -9.52
CA GLY A 124 -3.72 9.56 -10.01
C GLY A 124 -4.58 8.91 -11.10
N PRO A 125 -5.69 9.61 -11.47
CA PRO A 125 -6.73 9.05 -12.34
C PRO A 125 -6.31 8.88 -13.80
N ASP A 126 -5.31 9.63 -14.26
CA ASP A 126 -4.87 9.60 -15.68
C ASP A 126 -3.94 8.42 -16.00
N GLY A 127 -3.69 7.55 -15.02
CA GLY A 127 -2.77 6.43 -15.11
C GLY A 127 -3.46 5.05 -15.19
N ALA A 128 -2.63 4.03 -15.06
CA ALA A 128 -3.03 2.61 -15.12
C ALA A 128 -4.00 2.19 -14.00
N LEU A 129 -4.07 2.94 -12.89
CA LEU A 129 -4.74 2.52 -11.65
C LEU A 129 -6.24 2.82 -11.61
N ALA A 130 -6.73 3.68 -12.52
CA ALA A 130 -8.14 4.12 -12.53
C ALA A 130 -9.13 3.08 -13.09
N ARG A 131 -8.63 1.99 -13.70
CA ARG A 131 -9.48 0.99 -14.34
C ARG A 131 -10.40 0.28 -13.34
N GLY A 132 -11.68 0.20 -13.67
CA GLY A 132 -12.69 -0.58 -12.95
C GLY A 132 -13.39 0.14 -11.79
N TRP A 133 -12.89 1.28 -11.31
CA TRP A 133 -13.51 2.03 -10.22
C TRP A 133 -14.76 2.80 -10.68
N ASP A 134 -15.83 2.79 -9.87
CA ASP A 134 -17.03 3.61 -10.12
C ASP A 134 -16.72 5.11 -9.91
N VAL A 135 -15.90 5.40 -8.89
CA VAL A 135 -15.40 6.75 -8.58
C VAL A 135 -13.90 6.68 -8.40
N PHE A 136 -13.17 7.53 -9.13
CA PHE A 136 -11.74 7.72 -8.95
C PHE A 136 -11.42 9.20 -8.86
N GLU A 137 -10.91 9.64 -7.72
CA GLU A 137 -10.63 11.04 -7.44
C GLU A 137 -9.18 11.23 -7.00
N GLY A 138 -8.47 12.12 -7.67
CA GLY A 138 -7.07 12.45 -7.36
C GLY A 138 -6.58 13.62 -8.20
N PRO A 139 -5.37 14.15 -7.94
CA PRO A 139 -4.79 15.21 -8.75
C PRO A 139 -4.35 14.67 -10.12
N ALA A 140 -4.62 15.45 -11.17
CA ALA A 140 -4.13 15.18 -12.52
C ALA A 140 -2.64 15.50 -12.68
N ALA A 141 -2.07 16.30 -11.78
CA ALA A 141 -0.66 16.63 -11.72
C ALA A 141 -0.28 17.04 -10.28
N GLY A 142 0.96 16.74 -9.86
CA GLY A 142 1.44 17.09 -8.53
C GLY A 142 0.76 16.29 -7.41
N GLU A 143 0.55 16.95 -6.30
CA GLU A 143 0.02 16.35 -5.07
C GLU A 143 -1.03 17.25 -4.41
N ARG A 144 -1.80 16.65 -3.49
CA ARG A 144 -2.70 17.36 -2.57
C ARG A 144 -2.55 16.77 -1.16
N PRO A 145 -2.89 17.51 -0.08
CA PRO A 145 -2.86 16.96 1.26
C PRO A 145 -3.66 15.65 1.37
N GLY A 146 -3.11 14.64 2.04
CA GLY A 146 -3.78 13.37 2.29
C GLY A 146 -5.13 13.52 2.97
N ALA A 147 -5.26 14.51 3.87
CA ALA A 147 -6.53 14.86 4.50
C ALA A 147 -7.65 15.16 3.48
N THR A 148 -7.32 15.78 2.32
CA THR A 148 -8.32 16.03 1.26
C THR A 148 -8.84 14.73 0.64
N ALA A 149 -7.98 13.74 0.40
CA ALA A 149 -8.39 12.43 -0.09
C ALA A 149 -9.23 11.67 0.95
N ILE A 150 -8.86 11.76 2.23
CA ILE A 150 -9.57 11.17 3.37
C ILE A 150 -10.97 11.76 3.49
N ASP A 151 -11.11 13.09 3.46
CA ASP A 151 -12.40 13.76 3.58
C ASP A 151 -13.34 13.39 2.42
N ALA A 152 -12.82 13.36 1.18
CA ALA A 152 -13.56 12.93 0.00
C ALA A 152 -14.02 11.46 0.12
N ALA A 153 -13.16 10.57 0.58
CA ALA A 153 -13.49 9.16 0.83
C ALA A 153 -14.60 9.00 1.88
N MET A 154 -14.51 9.72 2.99
CA MET A 154 -15.51 9.69 4.06
C MET A 154 -16.86 10.25 3.59
N ALA A 155 -16.86 11.31 2.77
CA ALA A 155 -18.06 11.89 2.19
C ALA A 155 -18.74 10.97 1.17
N TRP A 156 -17.92 10.25 0.39
CA TRP A 156 -18.41 9.31 -0.63
C TRP A 156 -18.99 8.02 -0.01
N LEU A 157 -18.42 7.49 1.08
CA LEU A 157 -18.67 6.13 1.55
C LEU A 157 -20.15 5.82 1.75
N PRO A 158 -20.79 4.96 0.90
CA PRO A 158 -22.22 4.63 0.98
C PRO A 158 -22.58 3.97 2.32
N LYS A 159 -23.79 4.24 2.82
CA LYS A 159 -24.28 3.68 4.09
C LYS A 159 -24.94 2.32 3.90
N ASP A 160 -25.59 2.11 2.78
CA ASP A 160 -26.54 1.05 2.49
C ASP A 160 -26.11 0.07 1.39
N LYS A 161 -24.90 0.25 0.84
CA LYS A 161 -24.35 -0.60 -0.23
C LYS A 161 -23.02 -1.20 0.18
N PRO A 162 -22.74 -2.47 -0.18
CA PRO A 162 -21.40 -3.02 -0.08
C PRO A 162 -20.40 -2.12 -0.80
N SER A 163 -19.26 -1.85 -0.17
CA SER A 163 -18.34 -0.85 -0.68
C SER A 163 -16.89 -1.31 -0.61
N LEU A 164 -16.19 -1.16 -1.73
CA LEU A 164 -14.74 -1.26 -1.85
C LEU A 164 -14.16 0.15 -1.87
N LEU A 165 -13.27 0.44 -0.93
CA LEU A 165 -12.63 1.74 -0.79
C LEU A 165 -11.12 1.60 -0.91
N TRP A 166 -10.49 2.49 -1.69
CA TRP A 166 -9.05 2.71 -1.66
C TRP A 166 -8.76 4.17 -1.33
N VAL A 167 -7.91 4.39 -0.32
CA VAL A 167 -7.40 5.72 0.04
C VAL A 167 -5.89 5.68 -0.01
N HIS A 168 -5.29 6.62 -0.73
CA HIS A 168 -3.84 6.79 -0.80
C HIS A 168 -3.45 8.16 -0.24
N VAL A 169 -2.54 8.14 0.74
CA VAL A 169 -1.99 9.32 1.42
C VAL A 169 -0.54 9.49 0.97
N TYR A 170 -0.17 10.66 0.46
CA TYR A 170 1.14 10.91 -0.12
C TYR A 170 2.22 11.20 0.93
N GLU A 171 1.87 11.85 2.04
CA GLU A 171 2.79 11.95 3.16
C GLU A 171 3.16 10.52 3.67
N PRO A 172 4.40 10.21 3.95
CA PRO A 172 5.59 11.06 4.18
C PRO A 172 6.57 11.19 2.99
N HIS A 173 6.11 11.17 1.75
CA HIS A 173 7.00 11.36 0.60
C HIS A 173 7.76 12.71 0.68
N GLY A 174 9.03 12.71 0.31
CA GLY A 174 9.85 13.94 0.29
C GLY A 174 9.36 14.98 -0.74
N PRO A 175 9.62 16.30 -0.53
CA PRO A 175 10.46 16.89 0.53
C PRO A 175 9.76 16.95 1.89
N TYR A 176 10.49 16.69 2.97
CA TYR A 176 9.92 16.64 4.32
C TYR A 176 9.80 18.01 4.95
N GLU A 177 8.58 18.46 5.23
CA GLU A 177 8.27 19.78 5.81
C GLU A 177 8.43 19.84 7.35
N GLY A 178 8.78 18.75 7.99
CA GLY A 178 8.98 18.67 9.43
C GLY A 178 10.08 19.59 9.95
N THR A 179 10.05 19.93 11.25
CA THR A 179 11.00 20.82 11.93
C THR A 179 12.19 20.09 12.57
N GLY A 180 12.31 18.78 12.37
CA GLY A 180 13.38 17.95 12.92
C GLY A 180 14.77 18.34 12.42
N ALA A 181 15.79 18.20 13.28
CA ALA A 181 17.18 18.52 12.96
C ALA A 181 17.80 17.61 11.88
N THR A 182 17.28 16.39 11.72
CA THR A 182 17.73 15.43 10.72
C THR A 182 16.60 15.11 9.74
N GLU A 183 16.96 14.62 8.57
CA GLU A 183 15.99 14.18 7.56
C GLU A 183 15.09 13.06 8.11
N ARG A 184 15.65 12.08 8.79
CA ARG A 184 14.90 11.02 9.48
C ARG A 184 13.91 11.55 10.52
N ALA A 185 14.28 12.59 11.28
CA ALA A 185 13.37 13.19 12.25
C ALA A 185 12.21 13.91 11.59
N ARG A 186 12.46 14.60 10.46
CA ARG A 186 11.41 15.25 9.66
C ARG A 186 10.47 14.21 9.02
N TYR A 187 11.05 13.17 8.41
CA TYR A 187 10.29 12.03 7.87
C TYR A 187 9.40 11.37 8.94
N GLY A 188 9.91 11.10 10.14
CA GLY A 188 9.11 10.56 11.25
C GLY A 188 7.94 11.47 11.65
N GLN A 189 8.10 12.79 11.56
CA GLN A 189 7.00 13.75 11.81
C GLN A 189 5.93 13.67 10.71
N GLU A 190 6.32 13.47 9.44
CA GLU A 190 5.36 13.27 8.34
C GLU A 190 4.58 11.95 8.52
N VAL A 191 5.26 10.87 8.91
CA VAL A 191 4.61 9.58 9.25
C VAL A 191 3.54 9.80 10.33
N SER A 192 3.88 10.54 11.40
CA SER A 192 2.92 10.82 12.47
C SER A 192 1.75 11.70 12.01
N ARG A 193 1.97 12.63 11.08
CA ARG A 193 0.90 13.44 10.48
C ARG A 193 -0.04 12.59 9.64
N ALA A 194 0.49 11.65 8.85
CA ALA A 194 -0.31 10.72 8.06
C ALA A 194 -1.21 9.84 8.96
N ASP A 195 -0.65 9.28 10.04
CA ASP A 195 -1.43 8.49 11.03
C ASP A 195 -2.54 9.34 11.67
N ALA A 196 -2.21 10.55 12.10
CA ALA A 196 -3.19 11.45 12.72
C ALA A 196 -4.32 11.84 11.73
N ALA A 197 -3.98 12.09 10.47
CA ALA A 197 -4.97 12.39 9.43
C ALA A 197 -5.90 11.21 9.15
N LEU A 198 -5.41 9.97 9.22
CA LEU A 198 -6.18 8.75 9.01
C LEU A 198 -7.10 8.37 10.17
N THR A 199 -6.91 8.93 11.38
CA THR A 199 -7.68 8.59 12.57
C THR A 199 -9.20 8.67 12.37
N PRO A 200 -9.78 9.74 11.78
CA PRO A 200 -11.22 9.82 11.56
C PRO A 200 -11.75 8.72 10.62
N LEU A 201 -11.04 8.44 9.53
CA LEU A 201 -11.41 7.41 8.57
C LEU A 201 -11.36 6.02 9.22
N ILE A 202 -10.26 5.67 9.88
CA ILE A 202 -10.09 4.38 10.56
C ILE A 202 -11.17 4.20 11.63
N THR A 203 -11.49 5.24 12.39
CA THR A 203 -12.57 5.21 13.38
C THR A 203 -13.93 4.94 12.73
N LEU A 204 -14.23 5.60 11.61
CA LEU A 204 -15.46 5.37 10.84
C LEU A 204 -15.51 3.93 10.30
N LEU A 205 -14.44 3.45 9.70
CA LEU A 205 -14.35 2.10 9.14
C LEU A 205 -14.52 1.02 10.21
N ARG A 206 -13.89 1.18 11.37
CA ARG A 206 -14.08 0.28 12.52
C ARG A 206 -15.52 0.26 12.98
N LYS A 207 -16.16 1.44 13.13
CA LYS A 207 -17.59 1.55 13.49
C LYS A 207 -18.50 0.88 12.46
N ARG A 208 -18.10 0.89 11.18
CA ARG A 208 -18.81 0.24 10.09
C ARG A 208 -18.57 -1.28 10.03
N GLY A 209 -17.71 -1.83 10.87
CA GLY A 209 -17.31 -3.24 10.83
C GLY A 209 -16.56 -3.62 9.56
N ALA A 210 -15.75 -2.70 9.02
CA ALA A 210 -15.01 -2.91 7.79
C ALA A 210 -13.88 -3.93 7.95
N THR A 211 -13.52 -4.61 6.85
CA THR A 211 -12.18 -5.19 6.70
C THR A 211 -11.25 -4.07 6.26
N ILE A 212 -10.18 -3.84 7.01
CA ILE A 212 -9.21 -2.77 6.79
C ILE A 212 -7.84 -3.38 6.54
N VAL A 213 -7.21 -3.05 5.43
CA VAL A 213 -5.81 -3.34 5.16
C VAL A 213 -5.06 -2.02 5.05
N VAL A 214 -4.02 -1.84 5.87
CA VAL A 214 -3.13 -0.66 5.84
C VAL A 214 -1.74 -1.12 5.47
N THR A 215 -1.13 -0.48 4.49
CA THR A 215 0.25 -0.77 4.05
C THR A 215 0.89 0.47 3.42
N ALA A 216 2.16 0.34 3.01
CA ALA A 216 2.80 1.27 2.09
C ALA A 216 2.93 0.63 0.71
N ASP A 217 3.13 1.44 -0.30
CA ASP A 217 3.52 1.00 -1.64
C ASP A 217 5.01 0.63 -1.68
N HIS A 218 5.86 1.40 -1.02
CA HIS A 218 7.28 1.13 -0.76
C HIS A 218 7.75 1.97 0.44
N GLY A 219 9.01 1.81 0.81
CA GLY A 219 9.67 2.64 1.80
C GLY A 219 10.55 3.72 1.17
N GLU A 220 11.53 4.22 1.93
CA GLU A 220 12.34 5.37 1.58
C GLU A 220 13.79 5.19 2.03
N VAL A 221 14.75 5.68 1.25
CA VAL A 221 16.14 5.84 1.68
C VAL A 221 16.32 7.23 2.26
N LEU A 222 16.73 7.31 3.52
CA LEU A 222 16.97 8.58 4.21
C LEU A 222 18.45 8.92 4.21
N ASP A 223 19.19 8.33 5.13
CA ASP A 223 20.61 8.62 5.39
C ASP A 223 21.51 7.37 5.32
N GLU A 224 20.94 6.21 4.99
CA GLU A 224 21.68 4.94 4.98
C GLU A 224 22.50 4.72 3.70
N GLU A 225 22.02 5.23 2.58
CA GLU A 225 22.65 5.02 1.27
C GLU A 225 23.17 6.33 0.69
N ARG A 226 24.36 6.28 0.11
CA ARG A 226 24.99 7.47 -0.50
C ARG A 226 24.55 7.73 -1.95
N CYS A 227 23.47 7.09 -2.38
CA CYS A 227 23.07 7.05 -3.77
C CYS A 227 22.24 8.26 -4.24
N GLY A 228 21.90 9.17 -3.36
CA GLY A 228 21.27 10.46 -3.70
C GLY A 228 19.83 10.38 -4.21
N TYR A 229 19.22 9.18 -4.29
CA TYR A 229 17.83 8.99 -4.68
C TYR A 229 17.14 8.00 -3.77
N GLN A 230 16.03 8.47 -3.30
CA GLN A 230 15.37 8.06 -2.11
C GLN A 230 14.78 6.64 -2.19
N HIS A 231 14.24 6.19 -3.32
CA HIS A 231 13.59 4.88 -3.36
C HIS A 231 13.67 4.16 -4.71
N GLU A 232 13.54 4.86 -5.83
CA GLU A 232 13.32 4.25 -7.16
C GLU A 232 14.34 3.18 -7.55
N ARG A 233 15.58 3.33 -7.13
CA ARG A 233 16.71 2.50 -7.54
C ARG A 233 17.25 1.58 -6.46
N SER A 234 16.72 1.70 -5.26
CA SER A 234 17.12 0.86 -4.15
C SER A 234 16.28 -0.42 -4.07
N ILE A 235 16.97 -1.53 -3.80
CA ILE A 235 16.35 -2.82 -3.46
C ILE A 235 16.64 -3.19 -2.01
N SER A 236 17.00 -2.20 -1.17
CA SER A 236 17.24 -2.41 0.25
C SER A 236 15.93 -2.66 1.01
N ASP A 237 16.06 -3.19 2.22
CA ASP A 237 14.88 -3.37 3.11
C ASP A 237 14.25 -2.04 3.50
N HIS A 238 15.00 -0.93 3.47
CA HIS A 238 14.44 0.41 3.74
C HIS A 238 13.40 0.83 2.70
N VAL A 239 13.52 0.31 1.48
CA VAL A 239 12.60 0.59 0.37
C VAL A 239 11.62 -0.55 0.14
N LEU A 240 12.07 -1.79 0.14
CA LEU A 240 11.20 -2.90 -0.24
C LEU A 240 10.37 -3.44 0.92
N ARG A 241 10.86 -3.39 2.17
CA ARG A 241 10.11 -3.86 3.32
C ARG A 241 9.13 -2.79 3.80
N VAL A 242 7.85 -3.13 3.81
CA VAL A 242 6.74 -2.22 4.12
C VAL A 242 5.96 -2.67 5.35
N PRO A 243 5.32 -1.75 6.10
CA PRO A 243 4.33 -2.13 7.08
C PRO A 243 3.14 -2.80 6.40
N LEU A 244 2.55 -3.80 7.05
CA LEU A 244 1.31 -4.41 6.59
C LEU A 244 0.49 -4.87 7.78
N VAL A 245 -0.72 -4.34 7.86
CA VAL A 245 -1.69 -4.61 8.93
C VAL A 245 -3.04 -4.95 8.32
N ARG A 246 -3.69 -6.01 8.80
CA ARG A 246 -5.09 -6.34 8.50
C ARG A 246 -5.91 -6.33 9.77
N TRP A 247 -7.03 -5.65 9.75
CA TRP A 247 -8.01 -5.66 10.83
C TRP A 247 -9.42 -5.95 10.28
N SER A 248 -10.19 -6.73 11.01
CA SER A 248 -11.63 -6.93 10.77
C SER A 248 -12.33 -7.31 12.08
N PRO A 249 -13.65 -7.12 12.21
CA PRO A 249 -14.38 -7.55 13.39
C PRO A 249 -14.18 -9.06 13.65
N GLY A 250 -13.82 -9.39 14.90
CA GLY A 250 -13.65 -10.79 15.31
C GLY A 250 -12.37 -11.47 14.82
N ILE A 251 -11.45 -10.75 14.17
CA ILE A 251 -10.14 -11.27 13.82
C ILE A 251 -9.36 -11.63 15.09
N THR A 252 -8.63 -12.74 15.07
CA THR A 252 -7.74 -13.09 16.18
C THR A 252 -6.40 -12.35 15.99
N PRO A 253 -5.99 -11.49 16.95
CA PRO A 253 -4.72 -10.79 16.85
C PRO A 253 -3.54 -11.74 16.69
N SER A 254 -2.65 -11.42 15.74
CA SER A 254 -1.46 -12.23 15.48
C SER A 254 -0.34 -11.42 14.82
N VAL A 255 0.89 -11.91 14.97
CA VAL A 255 2.08 -11.39 14.28
C VAL A 255 2.63 -12.49 13.39
N SER A 256 2.73 -12.21 12.09
CA SER A 256 3.27 -13.14 11.10
C SER A 256 4.71 -12.78 10.73
N GLU A 257 5.62 -13.72 10.93
CA GLU A 257 7.00 -13.70 10.44
C GLU A 257 7.17 -14.37 9.06
N ALA A 258 6.07 -14.81 8.45
CA ALA A 258 6.09 -15.39 7.12
C ALA A 258 6.33 -14.29 6.05
N LEU A 259 7.09 -14.65 5.01
CA LEU A 259 7.24 -13.78 3.85
C LEU A 259 5.88 -13.49 3.21
N THR A 260 5.61 -12.22 2.99
CA THR A 260 4.38 -11.72 2.39
C THR A 260 4.75 -10.69 1.32
N GLY A 261 4.06 -10.68 0.20
CA GLY A 261 4.26 -9.68 -0.86
C GLY A 261 3.03 -8.79 -1.01
N LEU A 262 3.18 -7.60 -1.56
CA LEU A 262 2.03 -6.77 -1.92
C LEU A 262 1.12 -7.43 -2.98
N VAL A 263 1.58 -8.46 -3.65
CA VAL A 263 0.76 -9.35 -4.50
C VAL A 263 -0.31 -10.11 -3.71
N ASP A 264 -0.22 -10.17 -2.38
CA ASP A 264 -1.17 -10.85 -1.51
C ASP A 264 -2.32 -9.94 -1.03
N ILE A 265 -2.28 -8.64 -1.33
CA ILE A 265 -3.28 -7.65 -0.89
C ILE A 265 -4.71 -8.04 -1.30
N PRO A 266 -5.00 -8.48 -2.54
CA PRO A 266 -6.37 -8.88 -2.90
C PRO A 266 -6.91 -10.04 -2.03
N ALA A 267 -6.07 -11.00 -1.67
CA ALA A 267 -6.45 -12.10 -0.78
C ALA A 267 -6.74 -11.61 0.65
N LEU A 268 -5.91 -10.70 1.17
CA LEU A 268 -6.13 -10.10 2.50
C LEU A 268 -7.43 -9.31 2.57
N LEU A 269 -7.75 -8.52 1.54
CA LEU A 269 -9.00 -7.75 1.46
C LEU A 269 -10.24 -8.65 1.42
N LYS A 270 -10.13 -9.82 0.78
CA LYS A 270 -11.19 -10.85 0.77
C LYS A 270 -11.28 -11.67 2.05
N GLY A 271 -10.40 -11.42 3.04
CA GLY A 271 -10.37 -12.15 4.29
C GLY A 271 -9.78 -13.57 4.17
N GLU A 272 -9.07 -13.86 3.08
CA GLU A 272 -8.46 -15.16 2.86
C GLU A 272 -7.23 -15.37 3.76
N THR A 273 -6.96 -16.64 4.10
CA THR A 273 -5.71 -17.02 4.76
C THR A 273 -4.60 -17.11 3.72
N LEU A 274 -3.50 -16.39 3.97
CA LEU A 274 -2.37 -16.41 3.05
C LEU A 274 -1.65 -17.75 3.03
N LYS A 275 -1.27 -18.18 1.83
CA LYS A 275 -0.37 -19.31 1.67
C LYS A 275 1.05 -18.88 2.04
N ARG A 276 1.75 -19.73 2.80
CA ARG A 276 3.15 -19.47 3.13
C ARG A 276 4.00 -19.39 1.86
N ARG A 277 4.73 -18.28 1.73
CA ARG A 277 5.69 -18.07 0.65
C ARG A 277 7.10 -18.50 1.10
N GLU A 278 7.84 -19.13 0.21
CA GLU A 278 9.26 -19.40 0.41
C GLU A 278 10.13 -18.24 -0.05
N TYR A 279 9.59 -17.40 -0.94
CA TYR A 279 10.27 -16.24 -1.50
C TYR A 279 9.27 -15.14 -1.90
N VAL A 280 9.77 -13.92 -2.00
CA VAL A 280 9.15 -12.79 -2.69
C VAL A 280 10.13 -12.24 -3.74
N LEU A 281 9.59 -11.71 -4.83
CA LEU A 281 10.35 -11.16 -5.95
C LEU A 281 10.22 -9.65 -5.96
N ALA A 282 11.31 -8.95 -6.26
CA ALA A 282 11.28 -7.51 -6.45
C ALA A 282 12.35 -7.05 -7.45
N GLN A 283 12.21 -5.82 -7.93
CA GLN A 283 13.17 -5.16 -8.80
C GLN A 283 13.25 -3.65 -8.44
N SER A 284 14.35 -3.01 -8.83
CA SER A 284 14.48 -1.56 -8.78
C SER A 284 13.73 -0.89 -9.95
N GLY A 285 13.56 0.42 -9.90
CA GLY A 285 13.29 1.24 -11.07
C GLY A 285 14.41 1.18 -12.08
N MET A 286 14.18 1.73 -13.27
CA MET A 286 15.17 1.79 -14.35
C MET A 286 16.32 2.72 -13.97
N CYS A 287 17.54 2.29 -14.20
CA CYS A 287 18.69 3.16 -14.22
C CYS A 287 19.07 3.44 -15.68
N GLU A 288 18.92 4.68 -16.11
CA GLU A 288 19.47 5.18 -17.36
C GLU A 288 20.94 5.60 -17.19
N SER A 289 21.63 5.92 -18.26
CA SER A 289 23.11 6.09 -18.36
C SER A 289 23.74 7.05 -17.34
N ASP A 290 22.99 7.89 -16.68
CA ASP A 290 23.46 8.91 -15.75
C ASP A 290 23.32 8.58 -14.26
N CYS A 291 23.04 7.34 -13.92
CA CYS A 291 23.09 6.87 -12.53
C CYS A 291 24.53 6.88 -11.93
N ALA A 292 25.35 7.77 -12.39
CA ALA A 292 26.76 7.87 -12.05
C ALA A 292 27.07 8.24 -10.59
N GLN A 293 26.05 8.46 -9.75
CA GLN A 293 26.26 8.91 -8.38
C GLN A 293 26.17 7.77 -7.36
N GLY A 294 26.86 6.67 -7.58
CA GLY A 294 27.25 5.77 -6.51
C GLY A 294 26.51 4.44 -6.38
N CYS A 295 25.34 4.25 -6.99
CA CYS A 295 24.56 3.02 -6.85
C CYS A 295 24.71 2.02 -7.99
N SER A 296 25.00 2.47 -9.18
CA SER A 296 25.34 1.63 -10.33
C SER A 296 26.66 2.08 -10.95
N PRO A 297 27.46 1.15 -11.50
CA PRO A 297 28.65 1.55 -12.23
C PRO A 297 28.30 2.49 -13.40
N PRO A 298 29.09 3.52 -13.67
CA PRO A 298 28.87 4.40 -14.80
C PRO A 298 28.72 3.63 -16.12
N GLY A 299 27.71 3.97 -16.91
CA GLY A 299 27.49 3.37 -18.24
C GLY A 299 26.75 2.03 -18.25
N LEU A 300 26.18 1.58 -17.13
CA LEU A 300 25.35 0.38 -17.10
C LEU A 300 23.89 0.78 -16.92
N SER A 301 23.09 0.56 -17.95
CA SER A 301 21.62 0.67 -17.89
C SER A 301 21.04 -0.67 -17.40
N GLY A 302 19.91 -0.62 -16.71
CA GLY A 302 19.18 -1.80 -16.28
C GLY A 302 18.54 -1.68 -14.91
N ARG A 303 17.94 -2.77 -14.46
CA ARG A 303 17.29 -2.89 -13.15
C ARG A 303 18.02 -3.91 -12.29
N ASP A 304 18.14 -3.63 -11.01
CA ASP A 304 18.47 -4.65 -10.03
C ASP A 304 17.25 -5.56 -9.85
N ALA A 305 17.47 -6.87 -9.82
CA ALA A 305 16.45 -7.85 -9.50
C ALA A 305 16.83 -8.58 -8.20
N VAL A 306 15.83 -8.88 -7.37
CA VAL A 306 16.09 -9.54 -6.10
C VAL A 306 15.04 -10.63 -5.82
N VAL A 307 15.51 -11.75 -5.29
CA VAL A 307 14.71 -12.82 -4.70
C VAL A 307 14.99 -12.85 -3.21
N ILE A 308 14.00 -12.51 -2.42
CA ILE A 308 14.08 -12.45 -0.95
C ILE A 308 13.55 -13.76 -0.38
N THR A 309 14.34 -14.41 0.49
CA THR A 309 13.98 -15.62 1.23
C THR A 309 14.11 -15.39 2.73
N ALA A 310 13.63 -16.33 3.54
CA ALA A 310 13.69 -16.18 5.00
C ALA A 310 15.11 -15.98 5.57
N GLY A 311 16.13 -16.52 4.91
CA GLY A 311 17.53 -16.48 5.37
C GLY A 311 18.40 -15.42 4.71
N GLY A 312 17.89 -14.71 3.70
CA GLY A 312 18.67 -13.74 2.93
C GLY A 312 18.11 -13.55 1.53
N ARG A 313 18.90 -12.97 0.64
CA ARG A 313 18.44 -12.65 -0.72
C ARG A 313 19.46 -12.99 -1.79
N TRP A 314 19.00 -13.32 -2.98
CA TRP A 314 19.76 -13.34 -4.21
C TRP A 314 19.55 -12.02 -4.95
N VAL A 315 20.64 -11.39 -5.35
CA VAL A 315 20.63 -10.10 -6.06
C VAL A 315 21.30 -10.29 -7.42
N SER A 316 20.65 -9.78 -8.46
CA SER A 316 21.25 -9.65 -9.79
C SER A 316 21.35 -8.18 -10.15
N ARG A 317 22.56 -7.71 -10.48
CA ARG A 317 22.83 -6.32 -10.88
C ARG A 317 23.45 -6.25 -12.26
N PRO A 318 22.98 -5.36 -13.14
CA PRO A 318 23.61 -5.13 -14.43
C PRO A 318 25.11 -4.90 -14.28
N GLY A 319 25.94 -5.63 -15.06
CA GLY A 319 27.39 -5.53 -15.05
C GLY A 319 28.13 -6.03 -13.81
N ARG A 320 27.40 -6.43 -12.75
CA ARG A 320 27.99 -7.02 -11.52
C ARG A 320 27.65 -8.49 -11.34
N GLY A 321 26.70 -9.01 -12.14
CA GLY A 321 26.25 -10.40 -12.05
C GLY A 321 25.35 -10.67 -10.84
N THR A 322 25.29 -11.94 -10.45
CA THR A 322 24.42 -12.44 -9.38
C THR A 322 25.24 -12.80 -8.14
N PHE A 323 24.78 -12.40 -6.97
CA PHE A 323 25.41 -12.69 -5.68
C PHE A 323 24.38 -12.88 -4.58
N ALA A 324 24.80 -13.52 -3.48
CA ALA A 324 23.98 -13.74 -2.29
C ALA A 324 24.30 -12.69 -1.21
N GLU A 325 23.26 -12.26 -0.51
CA GLU A 325 23.34 -11.51 0.74
C GLU A 325 22.68 -12.34 1.85
N GLY A 326 23.39 -12.59 2.96
CA GLY A 326 22.93 -13.52 3.99
C GLY A 326 23.03 -14.98 3.56
N LYS A 327 22.03 -15.78 3.90
CA LYS A 327 21.95 -17.22 3.59
C LYS A 327 20.63 -17.53 2.87
N PRO A 328 20.44 -17.06 1.61
CA PRO A 328 19.22 -17.37 0.87
C PRO A 328 19.15 -18.85 0.50
N LEU A 329 17.94 -19.33 0.21
CA LEU A 329 17.72 -20.66 -0.34
C LEU A 329 18.48 -20.79 -1.67
N PRO A 330 19.37 -21.80 -1.87
CA PRO A 330 20.18 -21.92 -3.09
C PRO A 330 19.34 -22.00 -4.37
N GLU A 331 18.26 -22.79 -4.36
CA GLU A 331 17.33 -22.99 -5.47
C GLU A 331 16.58 -21.70 -5.85
N ALA A 332 16.48 -20.74 -4.95
CA ALA A 332 15.81 -19.47 -5.21
C ALA A 332 16.61 -18.57 -6.18
N GLN A 333 17.89 -18.84 -6.42
CA GLN A 333 18.68 -18.11 -7.41
C GLN A 333 18.09 -18.23 -8.83
N GLU A 334 17.55 -19.40 -9.17
CA GLU A 334 16.96 -19.65 -10.48
C GLU A 334 15.70 -18.79 -10.73
N LEU A 335 15.08 -18.27 -9.68
CA LEU A 335 13.90 -17.41 -9.79
C LEU A 335 14.21 -16.00 -10.33
N LEU A 336 15.49 -15.59 -10.30
CA LEU A 336 15.90 -14.30 -10.88
C LEU A 336 15.56 -14.22 -12.37
N VAL A 337 15.54 -15.35 -13.10
CA VAL A 337 15.16 -15.38 -14.53
C VAL A 337 13.66 -15.12 -14.74
N LYS A 338 12.82 -15.23 -13.71
CA LYS A 338 11.41 -14.91 -13.77
C LYS A 338 11.15 -13.41 -13.74
N ILE A 339 12.11 -12.64 -13.25
CA ILE A 339 12.10 -11.18 -13.27
C ILE A 339 12.71 -10.78 -14.62
N PRO A 340 11.93 -10.33 -15.61
CA PRO A 340 12.48 -10.05 -16.92
C PRO A 340 13.55 -8.97 -16.81
N ALA A 341 14.73 -9.27 -17.36
CA ALA A 341 15.63 -8.21 -17.78
C ALA A 341 14.88 -7.38 -18.82
N LEU A 342 14.92 -6.06 -18.69
CA LEU A 342 14.17 -5.11 -19.50
C LEU A 342 13.93 -5.58 -20.94
N LYS A 343 12.67 -5.60 -21.34
CA LYS A 343 12.35 -5.31 -22.73
C LYS A 343 12.60 -3.82 -22.89
N GLU A 344 13.54 -3.45 -23.77
CA GLU A 344 13.74 -2.05 -24.16
C GLU A 344 12.36 -1.44 -24.46
N ALA A 345 12.04 -0.32 -23.80
CA ALA A 345 10.88 0.48 -24.20
C ALA A 345 11.02 0.77 -25.69
N SER A 346 9.97 0.60 -26.48
CA SER A 346 10.07 0.84 -27.92
C SER A 346 10.55 2.28 -28.14
N ALA A 347 11.30 2.53 -29.20
CA ALA A 347 11.83 3.87 -29.52
C ALA A 347 10.74 4.95 -29.55
N ALA A 348 9.49 4.61 -29.90
CA ALA A 348 8.33 5.49 -29.85
C ALA A 348 7.97 5.94 -28.42
N THR A 349 8.23 5.11 -27.41
CA THR A 349 7.97 5.42 -26.00
C THR A 349 8.99 6.39 -25.41
N THR A 350 10.25 6.25 -25.84
CA THR A 350 11.34 7.12 -25.42
C THR A 350 11.17 8.55 -25.98
N ASP A 351 10.71 8.67 -27.23
CA ASP A 351 10.47 9.98 -27.87
C ASP A 351 9.27 10.72 -27.25
N ALA A 352 8.21 10.01 -26.85
CA ALA A 352 7.09 10.59 -26.14
C ALA A 352 7.49 11.08 -24.72
N ALA A 353 8.29 10.31 -24.00
CA ALA A 353 8.79 10.69 -22.66
C ALA A 353 9.72 11.91 -22.73
N ARG A 354 10.58 12.01 -23.77
CA ARG A 354 11.42 13.19 -24.01
C ARG A 354 10.59 14.43 -24.36
N SER A 355 9.55 14.32 -25.20
CA SER A 355 8.70 15.42 -25.60
C SER A 355 7.89 16.03 -24.44
N LEU A 356 7.74 15.28 -23.34
CA LEU A 356 7.01 15.68 -22.13
C LEU A 356 7.93 16.10 -20.98
N GLY A 357 9.28 16.10 -21.18
CA GLY A 357 10.24 16.59 -20.18
C GLY A 357 10.52 15.61 -19.04
N TYR A 358 10.15 14.35 -19.19
CA TYR A 358 10.45 13.28 -18.21
C TYR A 358 11.83 12.63 -18.40
N ILE A 359 12.49 12.89 -19.54
CA ILE A 359 13.84 12.44 -19.86
C ILE A 359 14.53 13.65 -20.49
N ASP A 360 15.70 14.02 -19.99
CA ASP A 360 16.52 15.09 -20.57
C ASP A 360 16.91 14.76 -22.03
N PRO A 361 17.00 15.80 -22.89
CA PRO A 361 17.20 15.64 -24.32
C PRO A 361 18.54 14.99 -24.69
#